data_40e059fcdc17a5f597ed880b1c1af38d
#
_entry.id   40e059fcdc17a5f597ed880b1c1af38d
#
_cell.length_a   1.000
_cell.length_b   1.000
_cell.length_c   1.000
_cell.angle_alpha   90.00
_cell.angle_beta   90.00
_cell.angle_gamma   90.00
#
_symmetry.space_group_name_H-M   'P 1'
#
loop_
_entity.id
_entity.type
_entity.pdbx_description
1 polymer ?
#
loop_
_entity_poly.entity_id
_entity_poly.type
_entity_poly.pdbx_seq_one_letter_code
_entity_poly.pdbx_strand_id
1 'polypeptide(L)'
;MIQRNSFLLFLTFLFAQKEHPSIHQEQLKHFNKKPSPPVEKIHVLTGLDVLLEKKQYVVQGKSIALVTNHSGIDRLGTPNYRRLMAMENVDLKVIFSPEHGLFGEADAGEKVTYSKNNLNLPEVISLYGKTRKPTAEMLEGIDLILYDIQDIGARFYTYITTLGLVMERAGELGIPVIVLDRPNPIRGDMIEGPTLDLNYQTFVGYYPIPIRYGGTVGDLAHQIIVNNWITPI
;
A
#
# COMPACT_ATOMS: atom_id res chain seq x y z
N MET A 1 61.94 10.18 48.70
CA MET A 1 60.73 10.80 48.07
C MET A 1 61.13 11.22 46.67
N ILE A 2 60.89 10.36 45.64
CA ILE A 2 61.41 10.54 44.29
C ILE A 2 60.16 10.79 43.42
N GLN A 3 60.06 12.01 42.92
CA GLN A 3 59.03 12.39 41.90
C GLN A 3 59.47 11.83 40.55
N ARG A 4 58.61 11.03 39.94
CA ARG A 4 58.74 10.59 38.55
C ARG A 4 57.95 11.52 37.65
N ASN A 5 58.68 12.39 36.93
CA ASN A 5 58.15 13.16 35.80
C ASN A 5 57.94 12.21 34.62
N SER A 6 56.68 12.01 34.22
CA SER A 6 56.37 11.33 32.97
C SER A 6 56.34 12.38 31.85
N PHE A 7 57.35 12.33 30.98
CA PHE A 7 57.36 13.07 29.71
C PHE A 7 56.46 12.34 28.71
N LEU A 8 55.37 12.99 28.32
CA LEU A 8 54.52 12.48 27.26
C LEU A 8 55.05 13.06 25.93
N LEU A 9 55.64 12.20 25.11
CA LEU A 9 56.15 12.54 23.79
C LEU A 9 54.98 12.53 22.80
N PHE A 10 54.52 13.71 22.34
CA PHE A 10 53.58 13.80 21.23
C PHE A 10 54.36 13.67 19.91
N LEU A 11 54.20 12.49 19.26
CA LEU A 11 54.70 12.31 17.90
C LEU A 11 53.59 12.75 16.94
N THR A 12 53.73 13.99 16.38
CA THR A 12 52.91 14.46 15.29
C THR A 12 53.41 13.83 13.99
N PHE A 13 52.68 12.86 13.46
CA PHE A 13 52.87 12.41 12.09
C PHE A 13 52.19 13.41 11.14
N LEU A 14 53.01 14.20 10.45
CA LEU A 14 52.53 14.92 9.26
C LEU A 14 52.39 13.93 8.10
N PHE A 15 51.21 13.41 7.90
CA PHE A 15 50.87 12.79 6.62
C PHE A 15 50.67 13.89 5.59
N ALA A 16 51.54 13.97 4.60
CA ALA A 16 51.28 14.71 3.39
C ALA A 16 50.09 14.07 2.68
N GLN A 17 48.90 14.59 2.89
CA GLN A 17 47.75 14.24 2.09
C GLN A 17 48.03 14.66 0.65
N LYS A 18 48.28 13.71 -0.24
CA LYS A 18 48.02 13.91 -1.65
C LYS A 18 46.54 14.23 -1.76
N GLU A 19 46.24 15.46 -2.17
CA GLU A 19 44.86 15.83 -2.49
C GLU A 19 44.37 14.96 -3.64
N HIS A 20 43.66 13.86 -3.30
CA HIS A 20 42.78 13.24 -4.25
C HIS A 20 41.68 14.26 -4.54
N PRO A 21 41.35 14.50 -5.81
CA PRO A 21 40.19 15.33 -6.15
C PRO A 21 39.01 14.75 -5.41
N SER A 22 38.46 15.56 -4.52
CA SER A 22 37.48 15.07 -3.53
C SER A 22 36.33 14.44 -4.26
N ILE A 23 35.85 13.30 -3.75
CA ILE A 23 34.60 12.62 -4.14
C ILE A 23 33.46 13.64 -4.35
N HIS A 24 33.52 14.73 -3.61
CA HIS A 24 32.61 15.88 -3.73
C HIS A 24 32.66 16.61 -5.09
N GLN A 25 33.83 16.72 -5.74
CA GLN A 25 33.93 17.36 -7.08
C GLN A 25 33.43 16.42 -8.19
N GLU A 26 33.57 15.12 -8.06
CA GLU A 26 33.01 14.17 -9.00
C GLU A 26 31.49 14.07 -8.84
N GLN A 27 30.98 14.11 -7.61
CA GLN A 27 29.54 14.17 -7.36
C GLN A 27 28.91 15.46 -7.92
N LEU A 28 29.56 16.62 -7.79
CA LEU A 28 29.11 17.89 -8.36
C LEU A 28 29.06 17.87 -9.90
N LYS A 29 29.93 17.11 -10.57
CA LYS A 29 29.87 16.94 -12.03
C LYS A 29 28.62 16.16 -12.47
N HIS A 30 28.11 15.27 -11.64
CA HIS A 30 26.85 14.58 -11.90
C HIS A 30 25.61 15.47 -11.70
N PHE A 31 25.67 16.44 -10.78
CA PHE A 31 24.59 17.40 -10.55
C PHE A 31 24.49 18.49 -11.64
N ASN A 32 25.59 18.80 -12.33
CA ASN A 32 25.63 19.77 -13.41
C ASN A 32 25.33 19.22 -14.80
N LYS A 33 24.81 18.00 -14.90
CA LYS A 33 24.24 17.52 -16.17
C LYS A 33 23.08 18.44 -16.55
N LYS A 34 23.11 18.94 -17.78
CA LYS A 34 21.97 19.65 -18.39
C LYS A 34 20.70 18.89 -18.03
N PRO A 35 19.64 19.59 -17.61
CA PRO A 35 18.37 18.92 -17.35
C PRO A 35 18.04 18.08 -18.59
N SER A 36 17.76 16.81 -18.35
CA SER A 36 17.24 15.94 -19.39
C SER A 36 16.00 16.62 -19.99
N PRO A 37 15.76 16.48 -21.30
CA PRO A 37 14.57 17.04 -21.91
C PRO A 37 13.35 16.60 -21.07
N PRO A 38 12.33 17.45 -20.93
CA PRO A 38 11.16 17.13 -20.13
C PRO A 38 10.64 15.78 -20.59
N VAL A 39 10.72 14.79 -19.71
CA VAL A 39 10.09 13.50 -19.93
C VAL A 39 8.61 13.80 -20.03
N GLU A 40 8.01 13.51 -21.19
CA GLU A 40 6.57 13.60 -21.34
C GLU A 40 5.96 12.80 -20.20
N LYS A 41 5.21 13.46 -19.32
CA LYS A 41 4.61 12.80 -18.15
C LYS A 41 3.55 11.85 -18.68
N ILE A 42 3.91 10.58 -18.83
CA ILE A 42 2.93 9.53 -19.08
C ILE A 42 2.03 9.47 -17.84
N HIS A 43 0.82 9.99 -17.97
CA HIS A 43 -0.18 9.90 -16.93
C HIS A 43 -0.79 8.49 -16.99
N VAL A 44 -0.37 7.63 -16.10
CA VAL A 44 -1.01 6.33 -15.89
C VAL A 44 -2.34 6.58 -15.18
N LEU A 45 -3.43 6.15 -15.75
CA LEU A 45 -4.73 6.15 -15.08
C LEU A 45 -4.75 5.01 -14.05
N THR A 46 -5.11 5.32 -12.83
CA THR A 46 -5.36 4.30 -11.80
C THR A 46 -6.65 3.55 -12.09
N GLY A 47 -6.85 2.39 -11.45
CA GLY A 47 -8.12 1.66 -11.56
C GLY A 47 -9.33 2.53 -11.16
N LEU A 48 -9.17 3.42 -10.18
CA LEU A 48 -10.18 4.39 -9.81
C LEU A 48 -10.51 5.37 -10.96
N ASP A 49 -9.48 5.95 -11.59
CA ASP A 49 -9.70 6.86 -12.73
C ASP A 49 -10.40 6.14 -13.89
N VAL A 50 -10.01 4.90 -14.18
CA VAL A 50 -10.65 4.07 -15.21
C VAL A 50 -12.10 3.78 -14.85
N LEU A 51 -12.40 3.46 -13.59
CA LEU A 51 -13.76 3.26 -13.11
C LEU A 51 -14.60 4.52 -13.37
N LEU A 52 -14.11 5.68 -12.91
CA LEU A 52 -14.83 6.95 -12.98
C LEU A 52 -15.02 7.46 -14.41
N GLU A 53 -14.09 7.21 -15.32
CA GLU A 53 -14.14 7.76 -16.67
C GLU A 53 -14.77 6.81 -17.70
N LYS A 54 -14.59 5.50 -17.53
CA LYS A 54 -14.85 4.53 -18.60
C LYS A 54 -15.73 3.35 -18.19
N LYS A 55 -15.81 3.05 -16.89
CA LYS A 55 -16.38 1.79 -16.39
C LYS A 55 -17.44 1.98 -15.31
N GLN A 56 -18.06 3.15 -15.22
CA GLN A 56 -19.08 3.43 -14.19
C GLN A 56 -20.23 2.40 -14.16
N TYR A 57 -20.55 1.80 -15.30
CA TYR A 57 -21.61 0.80 -15.40
C TYR A 57 -21.40 -0.44 -14.50
N VAL A 58 -20.17 -0.72 -14.10
CA VAL A 58 -19.88 -1.91 -13.25
C VAL A 58 -20.37 -1.72 -11.80
N VAL A 59 -20.57 -0.49 -11.36
CA VAL A 59 -21.02 -0.13 -10.00
C VAL A 59 -22.46 0.38 -9.95
N GLN A 60 -23.06 0.68 -11.10
CA GLN A 60 -24.42 1.22 -11.17
C GLN A 60 -25.47 0.22 -10.66
N GLY A 61 -26.40 0.69 -9.86
CA GLY A 61 -27.48 -0.10 -9.25
C GLY A 61 -27.00 -1.06 -8.17
N LYS A 62 -25.75 -0.90 -7.65
CA LYS A 62 -25.15 -1.83 -6.69
C LYS A 62 -24.98 -1.21 -5.31
N SER A 63 -25.16 -2.07 -4.31
CA SER A 63 -24.74 -1.82 -2.93
C SER A 63 -23.29 -2.26 -2.77
N ILE A 64 -22.42 -1.32 -2.41
CA ILE A 64 -20.95 -1.48 -2.46
C ILE A 64 -20.34 -1.46 -1.06
N ALA A 65 -19.42 -2.38 -0.83
CA ALA A 65 -18.41 -2.27 0.22
C ALA A 65 -17.10 -1.77 -0.40
N LEU A 66 -16.48 -0.77 0.21
CA LEU A 66 -15.20 -0.22 -0.24
C LEU A 66 -14.09 -0.51 0.76
N VAL A 67 -13.05 -1.21 0.34
CA VAL A 67 -11.83 -1.40 1.13
C VAL A 67 -10.83 -0.34 0.71
N THR A 68 -10.53 0.60 1.60
CA THR A 68 -9.69 1.76 1.27
C THR A 68 -9.07 2.44 2.49
N ASN A 69 -8.15 3.34 2.21
CA ASN A 69 -7.56 4.29 3.17
C ASN A 69 -7.30 5.64 2.48
N HIS A 70 -6.53 6.52 3.14
CA HIS A 70 -6.16 7.85 2.65
C HIS A 70 -5.46 7.86 1.29
N SER A 71 -4.87 6.74 0.86
CA SER A 71 -4.19 6.62 -0.44
C SER A 71 -5.16 6.39 -1.61
N GLY A 72 -6.41 6.05 -1.33
CA GLY A 72 -7.48 5.84 -2.32
C GLY A 72 -8.02 7.16 -2.87
N ILE A 73 -7.22 7.86 -3.68
CA ILE A 73 -7.57 9.14 -4.31
C ILE A 73 -7.53 9.02 -5.82
N ASP A 74 -8.36 9.81 -6.51
CA ASP A 74 -8.29 9.99 -7.96
C ASP A 74 -7.12 10.91 -8.37
N ARG A 75 -6.90 11.07 -9.67
CA ARG A 75 -5.85 11.95 -10.21
C ARG A 75 -5.98 13.44 -9.83
N LEU A 76 -7.14 13.85 -9.30
CA LEU A 76 -7.40 15.21 -8.82
C LEU A 76 -7.23 15.33 -7.31
N GLY A 77 -6.83 14.24 -6.62
CA GLY A 77 -6.68 14.20 -5.17
C GLY A 77 -7.99 14.03 -4.40
N THR A 78 -9.09 13.69 -5.09
CA THR A 78 -10.37 13.48 -4.41
C THR A 78 -10.46 12.04 -3.91
N PRO A 79 -10.81 11.82 -2.62
CA PRO A 79 -10.99 10.48 -2.06
C PRO A 79 -12.05 9.67 -2.81
N ASN A 80 -11.76 8.39 -3.04
CA ASN A 80 -12.59 7.44 -3.75
C ASN A 80 -14.01 7.31 -3.15
N TYR A 81 -14.13 7.28 -1.83
CA TYR A 81 -15.43 7.20 -1.17
C TYR A 81 -16.31 8.42 -1.48
N ARG A 82 -15.72 9.62 -1.59
CA ARG A 82 -16.47 10.82 -1.99
C ARG A 82 -16.94 10.74 -3.44
N ARG A 83 -16.10 10.17 -4.32
CA ARG A 83 -16.46 9.94 -5.72
C ARG A 83 -17.63 8.96 -5.84
N LEU A 84 -17.56 7.83 -5.14
CA LEU A 84 -18.62 6.82 -5.15
C LEU A 84 -19.93 7.36 -4.56
N MET A 85 -19.87 8.08 -3.44
CA MET A 85 -21.05 8.71 -2.83
C MET A 85 -21.72 9.78 -3.71
N ALA A 86 -20.98 10.40 -4.60
CA ALA A 86 -21.50 11.40 -5.54
C ALA A 86 -22.06 10.79 -6.83
N MET A 87 -21.89 9.47 -7.05
CA MET A 87 -22.43 8.80 -8.24
C MET A 87 -23.92 8.50 -8.07
N GLU A 88 -24.70 8.81 -9.09
CA GLU A 88 -26.11 8.41 -9.13
C GLU A 88 -26.24 6.88 -9.20
N ASN A 89 -27.23 6.34 -8.51
CA ASN A 89 -27.53 4.90 -8.47
C ASN A 89 -26.37 4.02 -7.96
N VAL A 90 -25.53 4.55 -7.09
CA VAL A 90 -24.49 3.80 -6.36
C VAL A 90 -24.75 3.95 -4.87
N ASP A 91 -24.89 2.83 -4.17
CA ASP A 91 -25.10 2.79 -2.73
C ASP A 91 -23.81 2.32 -2.03
N LEU A 92 -23.01 3.27 -1.56
CA LEU A 92 -21.82 2.95 -0.76
C LEU A 92 -22.25 2.67 0.70
N LYS A 93 -22.48 1.40 1.04
CA LYS A 93 -23.00 0.98 2.35
C LYS A 93 -21.98 0.99 3.48
N VAL A 94 -20.77 0.52 3.20
CA VAL A 94 -19.75 0.32 4.22
C VAL A 94 -18.37 0.60 3.65
N ILE A 95 -17.50 1.17 4.48
CA ILE A 95 -16.08 1.36 4.20
C ILE A 95 -15.28 0.48 5.16
N PHE A 96 -14.43 -0.38 4.63
CA PHE A 96 -13.45 -1.13 5.40
C PHE A 96 -12.10 -0.44 5.33
N SER A 97 -11.54 -0.11 6.48
CA SER A 97 -10.20 0.49 6.57
C SER A 97 -9.18 -0.55 7.04
N PRO A 98 -7.98 -0.60 6.41
CA PRO A 98 -6.89 -1.45 6.87
C PRO A 98 -6.19 -0.83 8.09
N GLU A 99 -5.01 -1.37 8.44
CA GLU A 99 -4.09 -0.75 9.39
C GLU A 99 -3.89 0.75 9.10
N HIS A 100 -3.66 1.54 10.12
CA HIS A 100 -3.61 3.02 10.11
C HIS A 100 -4.96 3.73 9.86
N GLY A 101 -6.03 2.99 9.62
CA GLY A 101 -7.37 3.56 9.47
C GLY A 101 -7.63 4.24 8.13
N LEU A 102 -8.84 4.82 8.00
CA LEU A 102 -9.28 5.46 6.76
C LEU A 102 -8.46 6.71 6.43
N PHE A 103 -8.05 7.47 7.44
CA PHE A 103 -7.35 8.74 7.25
C PHE A 103 -5.83 8.63 7.38
N GLY A 104 -5.31 7.45 7.77
CA GLY A 104 -3.88 7.22 7.94
C GLY A 104 -3.27 7.92 9.16
N GLU A 105 -4.09 8.27 10.14
CA GLU A 105 -3.67 9.05 11.32
C GLU A 105 -3.32 8.16 12.53
N ALA A 106 -3.69 6.88 12.49
CA ALA A 106 -3.43 5.95 13.58
C ALA A 106 -2.02 5.36 13.49
N ASP A 107 -1.37 5.24 14.64
CA ASP A 107 -0.09 4.54 14.75
C ASP A 107 -0.22 3.04 14.48
N ALA A 108 0.90 2.39 14.15
CA ALA A 108 0.94 0.95 13.93
C ALA A 108 0.44 0.21 15.19
N GLY A 109 -0.58 -0.63 15.03
CA GLY A 109 -1.19 -1.36 16.15
C GLY A 109 -2.31 -0.61 16.89
N GLU A 110 -2.56 0.64 16.57
CA GLU A 110 -3.61 1.43 17.21
C GLU A 110 -5.01 1.05 16.70
N LYS A 111 -5.99 1.03 17.64
CA LYS A 111 -7.39 0.79 17.27
C LYS A 111 -8.04 2.10 16.86
N VAL A 112 -8.52 2.12 15.64
CA VAL A 112 -9.30 3.24 15.12
C VAL A 112 -10.78 3.02 15.37
N THR A 113 -11.42 3.99 16.03
CA THR A 113 -12.87 4.02 16.21
C THR A 113 -13.42 5.27 15.53
N TYR A 114 -14.29 5.08 14.56
CA TYR A 114 -14.91 6.21 13.87
C TYR A 114 -16.22 6.60 14.53
N SER A 115 -16.33 7.86 14.92
CA SER A 115 -17.60 8.42 15.42
C SER A 115 -18.52 8.70 14.23
N LYS A 116 -19.72 8.12 14.22
CA LYS A 116 -20.73 8.28 13.15
C LYS A 116 -21.19 9.73 12.92
N ASN A 117 -20.92 10.62 13.87
CA ASN A 117 -21.67 11.88 13.98
C ASN A 117 -21.11 13.10 13.23
N ASN A 118 -19.91 13.04 12.64
CA ASN A 118 -19.27 14.24 12.13
C ASN A 118 -18.89 14.25 10.64
N LEU A 119 -18.99 13.15 9.89
CA LEU A 119 -18.38 13.08 8.56
C LEU A 119 -19.37 12.82 7.41
N ASN A 120 -20.64 12.56 7.69
CA ASN A 120 -21.65 12.15 6.68
C ASN A 120 -21.12 11.00 5.78
N LEU A 121 -20.40 10.05 6.41
CA LEU A 121 -19.85 8.87 5.76
C LEU A 121 -20.72 7.64 6.06
N PRO A 122 -20.67 6.61 5.20
CA PRO A 122 -21.14 5.28 5.55
C PRO A 122 -20.48 4.75 6.80
N GLU A 123 -20.94 3.62 7.30
CA GLU A 123 -20.24 2.95 8.39
C GLU A 123 -18.78 2.64 8.02
N VAL A 124 -17.84 2.99 8.89
CA VAL A 124 -16.41 2.69 8.70
C VAL A 124 -16.00 1.62 9.71
N ILE A 125 -15.56 0.47 9.21
CA ILE A 125 -15.16 -0.68 10.01
C ILE A 125 -13.66 -0.93 9.80
N SER A 126 -12.90 -1.04 10.89
CA SER A 126 -11.49 -1.38 10.81
C SER A 126 -11.29 -2.88 10.62
N LEU A 127 -10.53 -3.26 9.60
CA LEU A 127 -10.02 -4.61 9.37
C LEU A 127 -8.62 -4.79 9.97
N TYR A 128 -8.38 -4.19 11.11
CA TYR A 128 -7.14 -4.33 11.85
C TYR A 128 -7.37 -4.64 13.34
N GLY A 129 -6.48 -5.40 13.94
CA GLY A 129 -6.58 -5.80 15.34
C GLY A 129 -7.40 -7.09 15.52
N LYS A 130 -8.56 -7.01 16.14
CA LYS A 130 -9.39 -8.19 16.44
C LYS A 130 -10.06 -8.79 15.18
N THR A 131 -10.49 -7.94 14.27
CA THR A 131 -11.19 -8.33 13.03
C THR A 131 -10.29 -7.98 11.87
N ARG A 132 -9.73 -9.00 11.20
CA ARG A 132 -8.85 -8.84 10.04
C ARG A 132 -9.50 -9.29 8.73
N LYS A 133 -10.54 -10.10 8.82
CA LYS A 133 -11.37 -10.60 7.73
C LYS A 133 -12.81 -10.11 7.97
N PRO A 134 -13.50 -9.54 7.00
CA PRO A 134 -14.90 -9.13 7.18
C PRO A 134 -15.75 -10.33 7.62
N THR A 135 -16.75 -10.11 8.46
CA THR A 135 -17.73 -11.14 8.80
C THR A 135 -18.84 -11.19 7.73
N ALA A 136 -19.64 -12.25 7.73
CA ALA A 136 -20.78 -12.35 6.81
C ALA A 136 -21.81 -11.24 7.07
N GLU A 137 -22.04 -10.90 8.33
CA GLU A 137 -22.97 -9.85 8.74
C GLU A 137 -22.53 -8.45 8.26
N MET A 138 -21.22 -8.19 8.24
CA MET A 138 -20.66 -6.92 7.71
C MET A 138 -20.85 -6.78 6.20
N LEU A 139 -21.10 -7.88 5.50
CA LEU A 139 -21.27 -7.93 4.05
C LEU A 139 -22.73 -8.23 3.65
N GLU A 140 -23.67 -8.20 4.59
CA GLU A 140 -25.08 -8.42 4.30
C GLU A 140 -25.63 -7.36 3.36
N GLY A 141 -26.23 -7.81 2.25
CA GLY A 141 -26.80 -6.94 1.22
C GLY A 141 -25.76 -6.15 0.43
N ILE A 142 -24.52 -6.64 0.33
CA ILE A 142 -23.47 -6.11 -0.54
C ILE A 142 -23.46 -6.89 -1.86
N ASP A 143 -23.55 -6.19 -2.97
CA ASP A 143 -23.52 -6.75 -4.32
C ASP A 143 -22.09 -6.80 -4.91
N LEU A 144 -21.18 -5.95 -4.41
CA LEU A 144 -19.85 -5.78 -4.96
C LEU A 144 -18.90 -5.22 -3.91
N ILE A 145 -17.69 -5.76 -3.86
CA ILE A 145 -16.60 -5.19 -3.07
C ILE A 145 -15.61 -4.51 -4.02
N LEU A 146 -15.29 -3.25 -3.74
CA LEU A 146 -14.18 -2.53 -4.37
C LEU A 146 -12.99 -2.51 -3.42
N TYR A 147 -11.81 -2.80 -3.94
CA TYR A 147 -10.55 -2.64 -3.22
C TYR A 147 -9.72 -1.55 -3.90
N ASP A 148 -9.39 -0.50 -3.17
CA ASP A 148 -8.64 0.66 -3.68
C ASP A 148 -7.68 1.21 -2.63
N ILE A 149 -6.48 0.66 -2.58
CA ILE A 149 -5.39 1.06 -1.69
C ILE A 149 -4.09 1.09 -2.50
N GLN A 150 -3.28 2.13 -2.32
CA GLN A 150 -1.92 2.15 -2.84
C GLN A 150 -1.02 1.26 -1.99
N ASP A 151 -0.63 0.11 -2.53
CA ASP A 151 0.39 -0.74 -1.92
C ASP A 151 1.80 -0.20 -2.20
N ILE A 152 2.78 -0.62 -1.40
CA ILE A 152 4.17 -0.18 -1.55
C ILE A 152 5.07 -1.15 -2.33
N GLY A 153 4.56 -2.32 -2.73
CA GLY A 153 5.31 -3.33 -3.47
C GLY A 153 6.20 -4.24 -2.62
N ALA A 154 6.01 -4.22 -1.29
CA ALA A 154 6.80 -5.01 -0.35
C ALA A 154 5.92 -5.99 0.44
N ARG A 155 6.37 -7.26 0.53
CA ARG A 155 5.63 -8.37 1.16
C ARG A 155 5.20 -8.10 2.60
N PHE A 156 6.01 -7.38 3.37
CA PHE A 156 5.75 -7.12 4.79
C PHE A 156 4.74 -5.99 5.03
N TYR A 157 4.13 -5.45 3.97
CA TYR A 157 3.08 -4.46 4.10
C TYR A 157 1.71 -5.15 4.16
N THR A 158 0.93 -4.83 5.19
CA THR A 158 -0.26 -5.61 5.57
C THR A 158 -1.45 -5.47 4.61
N TYR A 159 -1.43 -4.50 3.71
CA TYR A 159 -2.54 -4.24 2.79
C TYR A 159 -2.81 -5.42 1.86
N ILE A 160 -1.76 -6.08 1.36
CA ILE A 160 -1.92 -7.26 0.50
C ILE A 160 -2.54 -8.45 1.26
N THR A 161 -2.26 -8.58 2.55
CA THR A 161 -2.89 -9.59 3.41
C THR A 161 -4.38 -9.26 3.60
N THR A 162 -4.70 -7.99 3.86
CA THR A 162 -6.09 -7.53 3.96
C THR A 162 -6.85 -7.82 2.66
N LEU A 163 -6.25 -7.57 1.48
CA LEU A 163 -6.86 -7.89 0.19
C LEU A 163 -7.25 -9.37 0.12
N GLY A 164 -6.32 -10.28 0.38
CA GLY A 164 -6.61 -11.71 0.29
C GLY A 164 -7.66 -12.19 1.28
N LEU A 165 -7.65 -11.70 2.52
CA LEU A 165 -8.67 -12.03 3.51
C LEU A 165 -10.07 -11.51 3.11
N VAL A 166 -10.13 -10.35 2.47
CA VAL A 166 -11.38 -9.82 1.89
C VAL A 166 -11.83 -10.70 0.72
N MET A 167 -10.92 -11.04 -0.20
CA MET A 167 -11.23 -11.92 -1.35
C MET A 167 -11.72 -13.30 -0.88
N GLU A 168 -11.09 -13.86 0.13
CA GLU A 168 -11.50 -15.15 0.69
C GLU A 168 -12.94 -15.08 1.25
N ARG A 169 -13.26 -14.06 2.05
CA ARG A 169 -14.64 -13.89 2.55
C ARG A 169 -15.64 -13.63 1.43
N ALA A 170 -15.27 -12.82 0.47
CA ALA A 170 -16.11 -12.52 -0.68
C ALA A 170 -16.45 -13.78 -1.47
N GLY A 171 -15.45 -14.65 -1.70
CA GLY A 171 -15.66 -15.93 -2.35
C GLY A 171 -16.57 -16.88 -1.59
N GLU A 172 -16.40 -16.98 -0.26
CA GLU A 172 -17.29 -17.79 0.60
C GLU A 172 -18.77 -17.34 0.49
N LEU A 173 -19.00 -16.06 0.18
CA LEU A 173 -20.36 -15.48 0.07
C LEU A 173 -20.83 -15.28 -1.37
N GLY A 174 -20.00 -15.59 -2.38
CA GLY A 174 -20.32 -15.38 -3.78
C GLY A 174 -20.39 -13.91 -4.19
N ILE A 175 -19.72 -13.02 -3.45
CA ILE A 175 -19.67 -11.56 -3.74
C ILE A 175 -18.47 -11.27 -4.62
N PRO A 176 -18.63 -10.63 -5.80
CA PRO A 176 -17.52 -10.27 -6.65
C PRO A 176 -16.64 -9.19 -6.01
N VAL A 177 -15.32 -9.26 -6.28
CA VAL A 177 -14.33 -8.24 -5.87
C VAL A 177 -13.71 -7.61 -7.10
N ILE A 178 -13.66 -6.29 -7.15
CA ILE A 178 -12.90 -5.54 -8.16
C ILE A 178 -11.75 -4.83 -7.48
N VAL A 179 -10.53 -5.13 -7.91
CA VAL A 179 -9.33 -4.39 -7.51
C VAL A 179 -9.17 -3.19 -8.42
N LEU A 180 -9.26 -1.99 -7.87
CA LEU A 180 -8.96 -0.74 -8.55
C LEU A 180 -7.44 -0.55 -8.50
N ASP A 181 -6.77 -1.16 -9.48
CA ASP A 181 -5.32 -1.34 -9.47
C ASP A 181 -4.54 -0.03 -9.54
N ARG A 182 -3.33 -0.05 -8.97
CA ARG A 182 -2.43 1.10 -8.88
C ARG A 182 -1.00 0.70 -9.23
N PRO A 183 -0.21 1.60 -9.84
CA PRO A 183 1.18 1.31 -10.14
C PRO A 183 1.97 0.92 -8.89
N ASN A 184 2.88 -0.04 -9.02
CA ASN A 184 3.81 -0.38 -7.96
C ASN A 184 4.89 0.72 -7.84
N PRO A 185 5.00 1.42 -6.69
CA PRO A 185 5.86 2.60 -6.54
C PRO A 185 7.36 2.26 -6.53
N ILE A 186 7.71 1.01 -6.28
CA ILE A 186 9.10 0.53 -6.27
C ILE A 186 9.43 -0.33 -7.49
N ARG A 187 8.73 -0.14 -8.62
CA ARG A 187 8.86 -0.86 -9.90
C ARG A 187 8.22 -2.26 -9.88
N GLY A 188 7.23 -2.44 -10.72
CA GLY A 188 6.56 -3.72 -10.89
C GLY A 188 7.34 -4.76 -11.72
N ASP A 189 8.41 -4.36 -12.41
CA ASP A 189 9.25 -5.20 -13.25
C ASP A 189 10.45 -5.83 -12.51
N MET A 190 10.56 -5.62 -11.17
CA MET A 190 11.65 -6.14 -10.37
C MET A 190 11.15 -7.00 -9.21
N ILE A 191 11.80 -8.14 -9.05
CA ILE A 191 11.56 -9.09 -7.96
C ILE A 191 12.89 -9.24 -7.20
N GLU A 192 12.86 -9.07 -5.86
CA GLU A 192 14.07 -9.11 -5.04
C GLU A 192 13.82 -9.68 -3.65
N GLY A 193 14.85 -10.29 -3.09
CA GLY A 193 14.85 -10.86 -1.76
C GLY A 193 14.29 -12.28 -1.69
N PRO A 194 14.42 -12.94 -0.54
CA PRO A 194 13.99 -14.32 -0.35
C PRO A 194 12.45 -14.42 -0.32
N THR A 195 11.93 -15.50 -0.87
CA THR A 195 10.53 -15.90 -0.74
C THR A 195 10.22 -16.25 0.72
N LEU A 196 9.00 -15.94 1.17
CA LEU A 196 8.55 -16.30 2.52
C LEU A 196 8.46 -17.83 2.65
N ASP A 197 9.09 -18.36 3.69
CA ASP A 197 8.79 -19.69 4.19
C ASP A 197 7.49 -19.64 5.00
N LEU A 198 6.50 -20.43 4.58
CA LEU A 198 5.17 -20.45 5.20
C LEU A 198 5.15 -20.92 6.66
N ASN A 199 6.24 -21.56 7.15
CA ASN A 199 6.41 -21.82 8.59
C ASN A 199 6.49 -20.54 9.43
N TYR A 200 6.80 -19.41 8.80
CA TYR A 200 6.83 -18.07 9.40
C TYR A 200 5.68 -17.17 8.95
N GLN A 201 4.61 -17.78 8.44
CA GLN A 201 3.43 -17.03 8.00
C GLN A 201 2.80 -16.25 9.16
N THR A 202 2.59 -14.96 8.92
CA THR A 202 1.92 -14.03 9.85
C THR A 202 1.07 -13.04 9.06
N PHE A 203 0.33 -12.18 9.74
CA PHE A 203 -0.40 -11.10 9.07
C PHE A 203 0.53 -10.11 8.33
N VAL A 204 1.77 -9.93 8.79
CA VAL A 204 2.79 -9.06 8.16
C VAL A 204 3.49 -9.75 6.98
N GLY A 205 3.49 -11.07 6.93
CA GLY A 205 4.02 -11.85 5.82
C GLY A 205 3.13 -13.06 5.59
N TYR A 206 2.20 -12.95 4.65
CA TYR A 206 1.13 -13.93 4.49
C TYR A 206 1.34 -14.87 3.31
N TYR A 207 1.82 -14.36 2.18
CA TYR A 207 1.99 -15.12 0.94
C TYR A 207 3.43 -15.56 0.71
N PRO A 208 3.65 -16.71 0.04
CA PRO A 208 4.98 -17.21 -0.32
C PRO A 208 5.56 -16.42 -1.50
N ILE A 209 5.77 -15.13 -1.31
CA ILE A 209 6.31 -14.22 -2.31
C ILE A 209 7.64 -13.60 -1.81
N PRO A 210 8.50 -13.10 -2.72
CA PRO A 210 9.71 -12.37 -2.37
C PRO A 210 9.43 -11.09 -1.57
N ILE A 211 10.46 -10.52 -0.94
CA ILE A 211 10.34 -9.26 -0.18
C ILE A 211 9.80 -8.16 -1.08
N ARG A 212 10.42 -7.95 -2.26
CA ARG A 212 9.89 -7.13 -3.34
C ARG A 212 9.24 -8.06 -4.34
N TYR A 213 7.92 -8.06 -4.41
CA TYR A 213 7.22 -9.11 -5.11
C TYR A 213 7.05 -8.86 -6.63
N GLY A 214 7.30 -7.63 -7.10
CA GLY A 214 7.07 -7.26 -8.50
C GLY A 214 5.59 -7.22 -8.86
N GLY A 215 5.25 -6.73 -10.05
CA GLY A 215 3.85 -6.56 -10.45
C GLY A 215 3.11 -5.49 -9.68
N THR A 216 1.81 -5.40 -9.91
CA THR A 216 0.87 -4.54 -9.19
C THR A 216 0.11 -5.34 -8.13
N VAL A 217 -0.71 -4.67 -7.33
CA VAL A 217 -1.60 -5.35 -6.37
C VAL A 217 -2.68 -6.17 -7.09
N GLY A 218 -3.09 -5.74 -8.29
CA GLY A 218 -3.99 -6.50 -9.16
C GLY A 218 -3.35 -7.77 -9.69
N ASP A 219 -2.08 -7.72 -10.11
CA ASP A 219 -1.31 -8.90 -10.49
C ASP A 219 -1.19 -9.88 -9.32
N LEU A 220 -0.93 -9.37 -8.12
CA LEU A 220 -0.85 -10.20 -6.91
C LEU A 220 -2.20 -10.84 -6.57
N ALA A 221 -3.31 -10.11 -6.67
CA ALA A 221 -4.65 -10.66 -6.48
C ALA A 221 -4.91 -11.85 -7.42
N HIS A 222 -4.52 -11.72 -8.68
CA HIS A 222 -4.61 -12.81 -9.64
C HIS A 222 -3.74 -14.01 -9.24
N GLN A 223 -2.50 -13.79 -8.81
CA GLN A 223 -1.63 -14.85 -8.33
C GLN A 223 -2.17 -15.57 -7.10
N ILE A 224 -2.78 -14.85 -6.16
CA ILE A 224 -3.43 -15.42 -4.97
C ILE A 224 -4.48 -16.46 -5.38
N ILE A 225 -5.30 -16.15 -6.39
CA ILE A 225 -6.34 -17.04 -6.90
C ILE A 225 -5.72 -18.24 -7.63
N VAL A 226 -4.86 -17.98 -8.62
CA VAL A 226 -4.29 -19.02 -9.49
C VAL A 226 -3.46 -20.04 -8.70
N ASN A 227 -2.78 -19.60 -7.64
CA ASN A 227 -1.97 -20.49 -6.80
C ASN A 227 -2.74 -21.08 -5.60
N ASN A 228 -4.03 -20.81 -5.47
CA ASN A 228 -4.87 -21.26 -4.35
C ASN A 228 -4.27 -20.90 -2.97
N TRP A 229 -3.77 -19.67 -2.83
CA TRP A 229 -3.21 -19.19 -1.55
C TRP A 229 -4.29 -18.78 -0.54
N ILE A 230 -5.52 -18.69 -0.97
CA ILE A 230 -6.71 -18.55 -0.14
C ILE A 230 -7.67 -19.71 -0.44
N THR A 231 -8.65 -19.94 0.44
CA THR A 231 -9.66 -20.96 0.20
C THR A 231 -10.32 -20.73 -1.17
N PRO A 232 -10.48 -21.77 -2.00
CA PRO A 232 -11.03 -21.62 -3.35
C PRO A 232 -12.38 -20.90 -3.35
N ILE A 233 -12.50 -20.01 -4.29
CA ILE A 233 -13.71 -19.24 -4.57
C ILE A 233 -14.53 -19.97 -5.60
#